data_dd78b1c452a82722e3910d4b901e2235
#
_entry.id   dd78b1c452a82722e3910d4b901e2235
#
_cell.length_a   1.000
_cell.length_b   1.000
_cell.length_c   1.000
_cell.angle_alpha   90.00
_cell.angle_beta   90.00
_cell.angle_gamma   90.00
#
_symmetry.space_group_name_H-M   'P 1'
#
loop_
_entity.id
_entity.type
_entity.pdbx_description
1 polymer ?
#
loop_
_entity_poly.entity_id
_entity_poly.type
_entity_poly.pdbx_seq_one_letter_code
_entity_poly.pdbx_strand_id
1 'polypeptide(L)'
;MNRYCSLLLSVMFAMLFDACGSKSKTETRVVKEDREAMSLLQGVWQDEETEEVSFWVKGDTIFYPDSMSQPAPFVIADNQLVLLSTDAHYHIEKQTPHVFWFVNQSGDVVHLVKSEDPLPDELIRGEQQRVMTYTEVVKQDSVVSFDNQRYHWYVAINPTKYKVHTSSYSDDGMEVDNIYYDNIMHVSLFRGADKLFSRDFRKQDYAAKVPAQFLSQSVLSNMEYAGVDARGFRFVATICIPDGATCYKAENLISFDGKLTIKLIEY
;
A
#
# COMPACT_ATOMS: atom_id res chain seq x y z
N MET A 1 -42.31 65.47 -27.11
CA MET A 1 -41.89 64.23 -27.74
C MET A 1 -40.70 63.76 -26.98
N ASN A 2 -40.64 62.55 -26.48
CA ASN A 2 -39.57 61.84 -25.70
C ASN A 2 -39.79 61.72 -24.21
N ARG A 3 -40.96 61.30 -23.75
CA ARG A 3 -41.09 60.80 -22.36
C ARG A 3 -41.75 59.42 -22.25
N TYR A 4 -42.08 58.78 -23.37
CA TYR A 4 -42.71 57.44 -23.36
C TYR A 4 -41.83 56.31 -23.90
N CYS A 5 -40.61 56.59 -24.36
CA CYS A 5 -39.71 55.58 -24.88
C CYS A 5 -38.80 54.90 -23.78
N SER A 6 -38.78 55.53 -22.59
CA SER A 6 -37.92 55.02 -21.47
C SER A 6 -38.62 54.01 -20.55
N LEU A 7 -39.96 53.87 -20.67
CA LEU A 7 -40.76 53.02 -19.81
C LEU A 7 -41.01 51.60 -20.39
N LEU A 8 -40.84 51.45 -21.72
CA LEU A 8 -40.97 50.13 -22.39
C LEU A 8 -39.73 49.31 -22.42
N LEU A 9 -38.53 49.86 -22.11
CA LEU A 9 -37.26 49.12 -22.03
C LEU A 9 -37.00 48.54 -20.64
N SER A 10 -37.75 49.02 -19.63
CA SER A 10 -37.57 48.57 -18.24
C SER A 10 -38.42 47.34 -17.86
N VAL A 11 -39.42 46.97 -18.67
CA VAL A 11 -40.32 45.83 -18.41
C VAL A 11 -39.84 44.55 -19.14
N MET A 12 -38.93 44.66 -20.11
CA MET A 12 -38.43 43.51 -20.87
C MET A 12 -37.15 42.85 -20.28
N PHE A 13 -36.61 43.42 -19.18
CA PHE A 13 -35.41 42.85 -18.52
C PHE A 13 -35.70 42.08 -17.23
N ALA A 14 -36.98 41.91 -16.87
CA ALA A 14 -37.39 41.23 -15.62
C ALA A 14 -37.89 39.78 -15.82
N MET A 15 -37.75 39.17 -17.00
CA MET A 15 -38.26 37.82 -17.30
C MET A 15 -37.19 36.83 -17.79
N LEU A 16 -35.93 36.94 -17.36
CA LEU A 16 -34.87 35.98 -17.73
C LEU A 16 -34.07 35.42 -16.55
N PHE A 17 -34.67 35.32 -15.37
CA PHE A 17 -34.03 34.61 -14.22
C PHE A 17 -34.96 33.57 -13.58
N ASP A 18 -35.62 32.75 -14.40
CA ASP A 18 -36.08 31.44 -13.97
C ASP A 18 -35.23 30.36 -14.66
N ALA A 19 -33.91 30.42 -14.46
CA ALA A 19 -33.06 29.29 -14.70
C ALA A 19 -33.22 28.32 -13.54
N CYS A 20 -34.07 27.35 -13.76
CA CYS A 20 -34.27 26.15 -12.97
C CYS A 20 -32.91 25.56 -12.54
N GLY A 21 -32.48 25.86 -11.34
CA GLY A 21 -31.41 25.11 -10.65
C GLY A 21 -31.94 23.71 -10.34
N SER A 22 -31.79 22.81 -11.32
CA SER A 22 -31.90 21.38 -11.07
C SER A 22 -30.83 21.04 -10.04
N LYS A 23 -31.18 21.11 -8.75
CA LYS A 23 -30.45 20.39 -7.71
C LYS A 23 -30.58 18.91 -8.05
N SER A 24 -29.58 18.33 -8.71
CA SER A 24 -29.39 16.92 -8.67
C SER A 24 -29.25 16.55 -7.18
N LYS A 25 -30.33 16.09 -6.58
CA LYS A 25 -30.24 15.30 -5.37
C LYS A 25 -29.41 14.09 -5.77
N THR A 26 -28.15 14.10 -5.45
CA THR A 26 -27.40 12.86 -5.27
C THR A 26 -28.13 12.16 -4.13
N GLU A 27 -29.08 11.32 -4.46
CA GLU A 27 -29.60 10.34 -3.52
C GLU A 27 -28.40 9.50 -3.14
N THR A 28 -27.82 9.77 -1.99
CA THR A 28 -26.95 8.83 -1.31
C THR A 28 -27.83 7.60 -1.12
N ARG A 29 -27.66 6.60 -1.99
CA ARG A 29 -28.30 5.31 -1.86
C ARG A 29 -27.82 4.78 -0.51
N VAL A 30 -28.68 4.84 0.51
CA VAL A 30 -28.42 4.22 1.80
C VAL A 30 -28.44 2.73 1.48
N VAL A 31 -27.24 2.15 1.33
CA VAL A 31 -27.07 0.72 1.15
C VAL A 31 -27.62 0.08 2.43
N LYS A 32 -28.71 -0.63 2.31
CA LYS A 32 -29.35 -1.29 3.45
C LYS A 32 -28.55 -2.55 3.75
N GLU A 33 -27.82 -2.53 4.86
CA GLU A 33 -27.08 -3.69 5.37
C GLU A 33 -28.02 -4.86 5.61
N ASP A 34 -27.64 -6.03 5.13
CA ASP A 34 -28.27 -7.31 5.43
C ASP A 34 -27.65 -7.92 6.70
N ARG A 35 -28.19 -7.56 7.85
CA ARG A 35 -27.68 -8.03 9.13
C ARG A 35 -27.89 -9.52 9.39
N GLU A 36 -28.88 -10.13 8.75
CA GLU A 36 -29.11 -11.56 8.85
C GLU A 36 -27.99 -12.31 8.10
N ALA A 37 -27.69 -11.89 6.88
CA ALA A 37 -26.56 -12.42 6.11
C ALA A 37 -25.21 -12.20 6.81
N MET A 38 -24.97 -11.02 7.41
CA MET A 38 -23.76 -10.76 8.21
C MET A 38 -23.67 -11.68 9.44
N SER A 39 -24.81 -12.00 10.07
CA SER A 39 -24.86 -12.93 11.20
C SER A 39 -24.52 -14.38 10.78
N LEU A 40 -24.96 -14.82 9.61
CA LEU A 40 -24.65 -16.14 9.06
C LEU A 40 -23.16 -16.29 8.76
N LEU A 41 -22.47 -15.18 8.40
CA LEU A 41 -21.06 -15.18 8.05
C LEU A 41 -20.12 -15.27 9.29
N GLN A 42 -20.64 -15.14 10.52
CA GLN A 42 -19.81 -15.24 11.73
C GLN A 42 -19.11 -16.58 11.87
N GLY A 43 -17.85 -16.60 12.35
CA GLY A 43 -17.07 -17.81 12.61
C GLY A 43 -15.92 -18.00 11.64
N VAL A 44 -15.36 -19.21 11.61
CA VAL A 44 -14.19 -19.59 10.80
C VAL A 44 -14.64 -20.23 9.50
N TRP A 45 -14.05 -19.79 8.40
CA TRP A 45 -14.35 -20.30 7.06
C TRP A 45 -13.09 -20.88 6.45
N GLN A 46 -13.24 -22.06 5.88
CA GLN A 46 -12.16 -22.82 5.24
C GLN A 46 -12.56 -23.21 3.81
N ASP A 47 -11.59 -23.35 2.95
CA ASP A 47 -11.79 -23.87 1.61
C ASP A 47 -12.34 -25.30 1.67
N GLU A 48 -13.35 -25.61 0.83
CA GLU A 48 -14.05 -26.91 0.84
C GLU A 48 -13.16 -28.07 0.39
N GLU A 49 -12.13 -27.82 -0.45
CA GLU A 49 -11.26 -28.84 -1.03
C GLU A 49 -9.98 -29.04 -0.21
N THR A 50 -9.34 -27.93 0.22
CA THR A 50 -8.04 -27.98 0.89
C THR A 50 -8.15 -28.03 2.41
N GLU A 51 -9.32 -27.69 2.97
CA GLU A 51 -9.56 -27.55 4.42
C GLU A 51 -8.68 -26.46 5.08
N GLU A 52 -8.01 -25.60 4.30
CA GLU A 52 -7.22 -24.48 4.80
C GLU A 52 -8.13 -23.32 5.21
N VAL A 53 -7.77 -22.63 6.30
CA VAL A 53 -8.54 -21.48 6.77
C VAL A 53 -8.36 -20.32 5.81
N SER A 54 -9.43 -19.90 5.13
CA SER A 54 -9.43 -18.73 4.25
C SER A 54 -9.52 -17.43 5.05
N PHE A 55 -10.46 -17.34 5.98
CA PHE A 55 -10.64 -16.20 6.87
C PHE A 55 -11.54 -16.55 8.06
N TRP A 56 -11.60 -15.66 9.04
CA TRP A 56 -12.65 -15.73 10.07
C TRP A 56 -13.33 -14.37 10.24
N VAL A 57 -14.58 -14.41 10.72
CA VAL A 57 -15.41 -13.22 10.89
C VAL A 57 -15.79 -13.05 12.36
N LYS A 58 -15.57 -11.84 12.86
CA LYS A 58 -16.00 -11.44 14.18
C LYS A 58 -16.63 -10.04 14.12
N GLY A 59 -17.92 -9.98 14.38
CA GLY A 59 -18.71 -8.74 14.26
C GLY A 59 -18.83 -8.32 12.79
N ASP A 60 -18.35 -7.14 12.47
CA ASP A 60 -18.35 -6.52 11.14
C ASP A 60 -16.98 -6.56 10.45
N THR A 61 -16.11 -7.47 10.91
CA THR A 61 -14.70 -7.50 10.47
C THR A 61 -14.29 -8.92 10.05
N ILE A 62 -13.67 -9.01 8.89
CA ILE A 62 -12.99 -10.19 8.35
C ILE A 62 -11.53 -10.14 8.78
N PHE A 63 -10.99 -11.27 9.23
CA PHE A 63 -9.59 -11.46 9.61
C PHE A 63 -8.99 -12.58 8.76
N TYR A 64 -7.75 -12.44 8.37
CA TYR A 64 -7.02 -13.39 7.52
C TYR A 64 -5.97 -14.16 8.31
N PRO A 65 -5.62 -15.40 7.91
CA PRO A 65 -4.67 -16.23 8.62
C PRO A 65 -3.21 -15.75 8.51
N ASP A 66 -2.89 -14.98 7.48
CA ASP A 66 -1.55 -14.44 7.32
C ASP A 66 -1.32 -13.19 8.20
N SER A 67 -0.05 -12.93 8.52
CA SER A 67 0.32 -11.85 9.43
C SER A 67 0.40 -10.46 8.78
N MET A 68 0.30 -10.37 7.45
CA MET A 68 0.45 -9.13 6.68
C MET A 68 -0.88 -8.51 6.32
N SER A 69 -1.89 -9.34 6.06
CA SER A 69 -3.23 -8.92 5.71
C SER A 69 -3.91 -8.21 6.87
N GLN A 70 -4.41 -7.01 6.60
CA GLN A 70 -5.11 -6.23 7.62
C GLN A 70 -6.55 -6.72 7.78
N PRO A 71 -7.09 -6.69 9.01
CA PRO A 71 -8.52 -6.92 9.21
C PRO A 71 -9.36 -5.97 8.35
N ALA A 72 -10.31 -6.52 7.62
CA ALA A 72 -11.15 -5.78 6.69
C ALA A 72 -12.57 -5.60 7.26
N PRO A 73 -12.99 -4.38 7.60
CA PRO A 73 -14.39 -4.09 7.86
C PRO A 73 -15.23 -4.37 6.62
N PHE A 74 -16.39 -5.01 6.81
CA PHE A 74 -17.27 -5.37 5.71
C PHE A 74 -18.73 -5.09 5.99
N VAL A 75 -19.52 -5.07 4.93
CA VAL A 75 -20.99 -5.12 4.97
C VAL A 75 -21.49 -6.13 3.95
N ILE A 76 -22.67 -6.69 4.18
CA ILE A 76 -23.41 -7.43 3.16
C ILE A 76 -24.62 -6.61 2.77
N ALA A 77 -24.78 -6.36 1.48
CA ALA A 77 -25.89 -5.60 0.94
C ALA A 77 -26.15 -5.97 -0.52
N ASP A 78 -27.41 -5.99 -0.93
CA ASP A 78 -27.82 -6.34 -2.30
C ASP A 78 -27.18 -7.65 -2.80
N ASN A 79 -27.09 -8.68 -1.93
CA ASN A 79 -26.44 -9.98 -2.18
C ASN A 79 -24.96 -9.89 -2.55
N GLN A 80 -24.27 -8.88 -2.03
CA GLN A 80 -22.82 -8.68 -2.19
C GLN A 80 -22.14 -8.55 -0.84
N LEU A 81 -20.99 -9.20 -0.70
CA LEU A 81 -20.01 -8.92 0.33
C LEU A 81 -19.17 -7.72 -0.14
N VAL A 82 -19.15 -6.65 0.64
CA VAL A 82 -18.41 -5.43 0.33
C VAL A 82 -17.34 -5.20 1.38
N LEU A 83 -16.08 -5.18 0.99
CA LEU A 83 -14.96 -4.82 1.86
C LEU A 83 -14.83 -3.29 1.90
N LEU A 84 -14.99 -2.69 3.08
CA LEU A 84 -15.02 -1.23 3.23
C LEU A 84 -13.63 -0.58 3.11
N SER A 85 -12.56 -1.34 3.27
CA SER A 85 -11.18 -0.84 3.16
C SER A 85 -10.73 -0.63 1.71
N THR A 86 -11.16 -1.51 0.80
CA THR A 86 -10.73 -1.54 -0.60
C THR A 86 -11.86 -1.19 -1.57
N ASP A 87 -13.10 -1.10 -1.09
CA ASP A 87 -14.33 -0.95 -1.89
C ASP A 87 -14.52 -2.14 -2.87
N ALA A 88 -13.98 -3.31 -2.53
CA ALA A 88 -14.12 -4.52 -3.32
C ALA A 88 -15.47 -5.18 -3.06
N HIS A 89 -16.12 -5.63 -4.14
CA HIS A 89 -17.46 -6.19 -4.13
C HIS A 89 -17.42 -7.64 -4.65
N TYR A 90 -18.01 -8.57 -3.89
CA TYR A 90 -18.07 -9.99 -4.22
C TYR A 90 -19.53 -10.46 -4.25
N HIS A 91 -19.98 -10.96 -5.38
CA HIS A 91 -21.34 -11.50 -5.48
C HIS A 91 -21.47 -12.80 -4.68
N ILE A 92 -22.48 -12.88 -3.82
CA ILE A 92 -22.75 -14.07 -3.01
C ILE A 92 -23.63 -15.03 -3.84
N GLU A 93 -23.08 -16.17 -4.21
CA GLU A 93 -23.80 -17.23 -4.95
C GLU A 93 -24.68 -18.06 -4.00
N LYS A 94 -24.15 -18.35 -2.80
CA LYS A 94 -24.86 -19.15 -1.80
C LYS A 94 -24.40 -18.81 -0.40
N GLN A 95 -25.38 -18.64 0.49
CA GLN A 95 -25.10 -18.45 1.91
C GLN A 95 -26.09 -19.25 2.77
N THR A 96 -25.52 -20.03 3.69
CA THR A 96 -26.23 -20.79 4.72
C THR A 96 -25.42 -20.74 6.02
N PRO A 97 -25.91 -21.27 7.15
CA PRO A 97 -25.09 -21.33 8.37
C PRO A 97 -23.74 -22.05 8.23
N HIS A 98 -23.58 -22.94 7.24
CA HIS A 98 -22.40 -23.81 7.08
C HIS A 98 -21.72 -23.68 5.72
N VAL A 99 -22.28 -22.91 4.78
CA VAL A 99 -21.76 -22.78 3.41
C VAL A 99 -21.78 -21.32 3.01
N PHE A 100 -20.67 -20.85 2.45
CA PHE A 100 -20.53 -19.51 1.89
C PHE A 100 -19.79 -19.59 0.55
N TRP A 101 -20.51 -19.31 -0.55
CA TRP A 101 -19.96 -19.31 -1.91
C TRP A 101 -20.06 -17.90 -2.47
N PHE A 102 -18.99 -17.41 -3.04
CA PHE A 102 -18.94 -16.09 -3.65
C PHE A 102 -18.10 -16.10 -4.93
N VAL A 103 -18.33 -15.12 -5.80
CA VAL A 103 -17.55 -14.91 -7.02
C VAL A 103 -16.38 -13.99 -6.71
N ASN A 104 -15.14 -14.46 -6.94
CA ASN A 104 -13.93 -13.68 -6.72
C ASN A 104 -13.68 -12.68 -7.85
N GLN A 105 -12.60 -11.90 -7.76
CA GLN A 105 -12.24 -10.86 -8.76
C GLN A 105 -11.89 -11.47 -10.14
N SER A 106 -11.47 -12.73 -10.19
CA SER A 106 -11.18 -13.45 -11.44
C SER A 106 -12.44 -13.98 -12.11
N GLY A 107 -13.58 -13.97 -11.41
CA GLY A 107 -14.86 -14.52 -11.88
C GLY A 107 -15.07 -15.98 -11.51
N ASP A 108 -14.20 -16.57 -10.69
CA ASP A 108 -14.34 -17.94 -10.22
C ASP A 108 -15.21 -17.98 -8.97
N VAL A 109 -15.98 -19.09 -8.81
CA VAL A 109 -16.77 -19.32 -7.61
C VAL A 109 -15.89 -19.97 -6.55
N VAL A 110 -15.71 -19.29 -5.43
CA VAL A 110 -14.99 -19.80 -4.26
C VAL A 110 -15.98 -20.53 -3.36
N HIS A 111 -15.65 -21.74 -2.95
CA HIS A 111 -16.50 -22.61 -2.14
C HIS A 111 -15.93 -22.71 -0.72
N LEU A 112 -16.56 -22.03 0.23
CA LEU A 112 -16.16 -22.10 1.63
C LEU A 112 -17.19 -22.86 2.47
N VAL A 113 -16.68 -23.61 3.44
CA VAL A 113 -17.46 -24.28 4.47
C VAL A 113 -17.07 -23.74 5.84
N LYS A 114 -18.04 -23.70 6.75
CA LYS A 114 -17.78 -23.26 8.13
C LYS A 114 -17.03 -24.35 8.87
N SER A 115 -15.85 -23.99 9.42
CA SER A 115 -15.11 -24.89 10.30
C SER A 115 -15.81 -25.02 11.65
N GLU A 116 -15.87 -26.24 12.19
CA GLU A 116 -16.31 -26.54 13.54
C GLU A 116 -15.15 -26.46 14.54
N ASP A 117 -13.92 -26.47 14.05
CA ASP A 117 -12.73 -26.38 14.88
C ASP A 117 -12.57 -24.94 15.41
N PRO A 118 -12.12 -24.79 16.68
CA PRO A 118 -11.79 -23.47 17.19
C PRO A 118 -10.60 -22.93 16.41
N LEU A 119 -10.57 -21.61 16.22
CA LEU A 119 -9.39 -20.93 15.68
C LEU A 119 -8.14 -21.40 16.41
N PRO A 120 -7.07 -21.79 15.71
CA PRO A 120 -5.79 -22.07 16.32
C PRO A 120 -5.36 -20.89 17.20
N ASP A 121 -4.88 -21.20 18.42
CA ASP A 121 -4.43 -20.18 19.39
C ASP A 121 -3.38 -19.23 18.79
N GLU A 122 -2.62 -19.66 17.80
CA GLU A 122 -1.63 -18.89 17.06
C GLU A 122 -2.28 -17.79 16.20
N LEU A 123 -3.45 -18.06 15.61
CA LEU A 123 -4.24 -17.08 14.85
C LEU A 123 -5.00 -16.13 15.79
N ILE A 124 -5.44 -16.62 16.97
CA ILE A 124 -6.09 -15.78 17.98
C ILE A 124 -5.11 -14.80 18.61
N ARG A 125 -3.86 -15.22 18.82
CA ARG A 125 -2.76 -14.37 19.34
C ARG A 125 -2.11 -13.53 18.26
N GLY A 126 -2.46 -13.71 17.02
CA GLY A 126 -2.05 -12.89 15.89
C GLY A 126 -2.49 -11.43 16.06
N GLU A 127 -2.17 -10.84 17.22
CA GLU A 127 -1.83 -9.44 17.25
C GLU A 127 -0.83 -9.24 16.12
N GLN A 128 -1.33 -8.71 15.03
CA GLN A 128 -0.66 -8.26 13.83
C GLN A 128 0.85 -8.20 14.03
N GLN A 129 1.55 -9.33 13.81
CA GLN A 129 3.00 -9.30 13.71
C GLN A 129 3.26 -8.48 12.45
N ARG A 130 3.49 -7.19 12.68
CA ARG A 130 3.82 -6.23 11.64
C ARG A 130 5.11 -6.70 11.02
N VAL A 131 5.02 -7.30 9.85
CA VAL A 131 6.22 -7.72 9.11
C VAL A 131 6.93 -6.45 8.70
N MET A 132 7.92 -6.07 9.48
CA MET A 132 8.92 -5.10 9.06
C MET A 132 9.90 -5.86 8.18
N THR A 133 10.26 -5.34 7.03
CA THR A 133 11.31 -5.89 6.16
C THR A 133 12.61 -6.07 6.96
N TYR A 134 12.84 -5.21 7.96
CA TYR A 134 13.88 -5.34 8.97
C TYR A 134 13.28 -5.09 10.34
N THR A 135 13.60 -5.95 11.30
CA THR A 135 13.23 -5.79 12.71
C THR A 135 14.28 -5.02 13.50
N GLU A 136 15.53 -5.06 13.01
CA GLU A 136 16.69 -4.43 13.63
C GLU A 136 17.50 -3.61 12.62
N VAL A 137 18.33 -2.70 13.13
CA VAL A 137 19.24 -1.92 12.31
C VAL A 137 20.31 -2.84 11.71
N VAL A 138 20.36 -2.92 10.39
CA VAL A 138 21.41 -3.63 9.65
C VAL A 138 22.53 -2.67 9.32
N LYS A 139 23.76 -3.02 9.68
CA LYS A 139 24.96 -2.20 9.47
C LYS A 139 25.95 -2.94 8.58
N GLN A 140 26.51 -2.21 7.63
CA GLN A 140 27.56 -2.68 6.73
C GLN A 140 28.64 -1.59 6.67
N ASP A 141 29.89 -1.98 6.77
CA ASP A 141 31.00 -1.07 6.58
C ASP A 141 32.24 -1.80 6.03
N SER A 142 33.13 -1.07 5.39
CA SER A 142 34.40 -1.59 4.96
C SER A 142 35.36 -0.46 4.63
N VAL A 143 36.65 -0.82 4.57
CA VAL A 143 37.73 0.06 4.12
C VAL A 143 38.14 -0.33 2.71
N VAL A 144 38.16 0.65 1.80
CA VAL A 144 38.60 0.49 0.41
C VAL A 144 39.74 1.45 0.11
N SER A 145 40.61 1.04 -0.81
CA SER A 145 41.75 1.87 -1.28
C SER A 145 41.51 2.30 -2.72
N PHE A 146 41.70 3.58 -3.00
CA PHE A 146 41.65 4.14 -4.34
C PHE A 146 42.68 5.26 -4.43
N ASP A 147 43.49 5.29 -5.50
CA ASP A 147 44.55 6.27 -5.73
C ASP A 147 45.47 6.49 -4.50
N ASN A 148 45.98 5.39 -3.92
CA ASN A 148 46.86 5.38 -2.74
C ASN A 148 46.21 6.02 -1.47
N GLN A 149 44.93 6.30 -1.47
CA GLN A 149 44.17 6.82 -0.32
C GLN A 149 43.27 5.72 0.23
N ARG A 150 43.07 5.69 1.56
CA ARG A 150 42.17 4.78 2.23
C ARG A 150 40.87 5.52 2.60
N TYR A 151 39.76 4.88 2.29
CA TYR A 151 38.43 5.38 2.56
C TYR A 151 37.64 4.36 3.36
N HIS A 152 36.86 4.83 4.32
CA HIS A 152 35.94 4.00 5.06
C HIS A 152 34.50 4.41 4.71
N TRP A 153 33.72 3.47 4.23
CA TRP A 153 32.29 3.68 4.01
C TRP A 153 31.48 2.91 5.04
N TYR A 154 30.32 3.44 5.33
CA TYR A 154 29.36 2.89 6.27
C TYR A 154 27.96 3.04 5.70
N VAL A 155 27.14 1.97 5.78
CA VAL A 155 25.72 1.94 5.44
C VAL A 155 24.96 1.38 6.64
N ALA A 156 23.89 2.07 7.06
CA ALA A 156 22.96 1.54 8.03
C ALA A 156 21.54 1.56 7.44
N ILE A 157 20.87 0.41 7.48
CA ILE A 157 19.46 0.28 7.15
C ILE A 157 18.70 0.41 8.47
N ASN A 158 17.94 1.48 8.60
CA ASN A 158 17.20 1.81 9.82
C ASN A 158 15.70 1.59 9.57
N PRO A 159 15.10 0.55 10.17
CA PRO A 159 13.66 0.34 10.13
C PRO A 159 12.90 1.54 10.72
N THR A 160 11.77 1.88 10.11
CA THR A 160 10.93 2.99 10.58
C THR A 160 9.52 2.51 10.93
N LYS A 161 8.68 3.44 11.40
CA LYS A 161 7.24 3.21 11.60
C LYS A 161 6.40 3.83 10.48
N TYR A 162 7.03 4.23 9.37
CA TYR A 162 6.32 4.77 8.21
C TYR A 162 5.63 3.64 7.45
N LYS A 163 4.30 3.65 7.48
CA LYS A 163 3.48 2.65 6.84
C LYS A 163 3.44 2.81 5.32
N VAL A 164 3.50 1.70 4.63
CA VAL A 164 3.27 1.57 3.19
C VAL A 164 2.14 0.57 3.01
N HIS A 165 1.07 1.00 2.37
CA HIS A 165 -0.09 0.17 2.07
C HIS A 165 0.04 -0.38 0.67
N THR A 166 -0.21 -1.67 0.52
CA THR A 166 -0.28 -2.35 -0.79
C THR A 166 -1.49 -3.26 -0.81
N SER A 167 -2.25 -3.26 -1.90
CA SER A 167 -3.29 -4.25 -2.10
C SER A 167 -2.72 -5.49 -2.78
N SER A 168 -3.13 -6.65 -2.33
CA SER A 168 -2.89 -7.95 -2.97
C SER A 168 -4.17 -8.77 -2.97
N TYR A 169 -4.10 -10.02 -3.41
CA TYR A 169 -5.23 -10.95 -3.33
C TYR A 169 -4.84 -12.13 -2.46
N SER A 170 -5.78 -12.58 -1.61
CA SER A 170 -5.67 -13.86 -0.91
C SER A 170 -5.73 -15.02 -1.91
N ASP A 171 -5.44 -16.22 -1.47
CA ASP A 171 -5.54 -17.44 -2.31
C ASP A 171 -6.96 -17.64 -2.85
N ASP A 172 -7.97 -17.19 -2.12
CA ASP A 172 -9.38 -17.19 -2.54
C ASP A 172 -9.73 -16.04 -3.50
N GLY A 173 -8.76 -15.18 -3.87
CA GLY A 173 -8.98 -14.03 -4.75
C GLY A 173 -9.76 -12.88 -4.11
N MET A 174 -9.79 -12.79 -2.78
CA MET A 174 -10.26 -11.60 -2.07
C MET A 174 -9.15 -10.56 -2.01
N GLU A 175 -9.50 -9.30 -2.27
CA GLU A 175 -8.56 -8.18 -2.14
C GLU A 175 -8.25 -7.93 -0.66
N VAL A 176 -6.97 -7.87 -0.34
CA VAL A 176 -6.48 -7.62 1.02
C VAL A 176 -5.55 -6.42 1.04
N ASP A 177 -5.65 -5.60 2.08
CA ASP A 177 -4.75 -4.47 2.34
C ASP A 177 -3.61 -4.94 3.24
N ASN A 178 -2.38 -4.81 2.76
CA ASN A 178 -1.18 -5.20 3.49
C ASN A 178 -0.43 -3.95 3.96
N ILE A 179 0.13 -4.01 5.17
CA ILE A 179 0.93 -2.93 5.72
C ILE A 179 2.38 -3.38 5.88
N TYR A 180 3.26 -2.65 5.21
CA TYR A 180 4.71 -2.76 5.35
C TYR A 180 5.26 -1.49 6.00
N TYR A 181 6.54 -1.54 6.39
CA TYR A 181 7.22 -0.40 6.97
C TYR A 181 8.42 -0.01 6.12
N ASP A 182 8.52 1.27 5.80
CA ASP A 182 9.63 1.83 5.04
C ASP A 182 10.89 1.94 5.89
N ASN A 183 12.05 2.06 5.24
CA ASN A 183 13.33 2.21 5.90
C ASN A 183 13.97 3.58 5.58
N ILE A 184 14.92 3.97 6.42
CA ILE A 184 15.85 5.05 6.17
C ILE A 184 17.24 4.46 6.06
N MET A 185 17.94 4.76 4.97
CA MET A 185 19.30 4.31 4.73
C MET A 185 20.29 5.42 5.07
N HIS A 186 21.11 5.21 6.08
CA HIS A 186 22.20 6.15 6.39
C HIS A 186 23.47 5.73 5.64
N VAL A 187 24.07 6.66 4.89
CA VAL A 187 25.35 6.45 4.22
C VAL A 187 26.34 7.48 4.72
N SER A 188 27.52 7.03 5.16
CA SER A 188 28.64 7.92 5.44
C SER A 188 29.93 7.42 4.82
N LEU A 189 30.81 8.37 4.47
CA LEU A 189 32.07 8.16 3.81
C LEU A 189 33.14 9.01 4.46
N PHE A 190 34.28 8.40 4.76
CA PHE A 190 35.41 9.06 5.43
C PHE A 190 36.70 8.80 4.65
N ARG A 191 37.61 9.79 4.70
CA ARG A 191 39.02 9.66 4.28
C ARG A 191 39.89 9.89 5.52
N GLY A 192 40.42 8.83 6.11
CA GLY A 192 41.05 8.91 7.42
C GLY A 192 40.04 9.40 8.48
N ALA A 193 40.35 10.54 9.11
CA ALA A 193 39.47 11.22 10.07
C ALA A 193 38.47 12.20 9.44
N ASP A 194 38.68 12.55 8.16
CA ASP A 194 37.84 13.52 7.46
C ASP A 194 36.53 12.88 6.97
N LYS A 195 35.41 13.42 7.41
CA LYS A 195 34.10 13.01 6.90
C LYS A 195 33.82 13.71 5.55
N LEU A 196 33.80 12.94 4.47
CA LEU A 196 33.52 13.44 3.13
C LEU A 196 32.03 13.56 2.85
N PHE A 197 31.24 12.60 3.38
CA PHE A 197 29.80 12.53 3.14
C PHE A 197 29.08 11.90 4.34
N SER A 198 27.88 12.35 4.62
CA SER A 198 26.99 11.71 5.60
C SER A 198 25.57 12.17 5.33
N ARG A 199 24.66 11.24 5.02
CA ARG A 199 23.28 11.55 4.70
C ARG A 199 22.35 10.37 4.96
N ASP A 200 21.11 10.69 5.34
CA ASP A 200 19.98 9.79 5.35
C ASP A 200 19.27 9.84 4.00
N PHE A 201 19.00 8.67 3.44
CA PHE A 201 18.24 8.49 2.22
C PHE A 201 16.86 7.92 2.56
N ARG A 202 15.86 8.45 1.91
CA ARG A 202 14.47 7.99 1.95
C ARG A 202 14.01 7.69 0.52
N LYS A 203 12.97 6.89 0.34
CA LYS A 203 12.43 6.63 -1.01
C LYS A 203 12.02 7.91 -1.74
N GLN A 204 11.62 8.97 -1.02
CA GLN A 204 11.27 10.27 -1.58
C GLN A 204 12.43 10.98 -2.29
N ASP A 205 13.68 10.66 -1.93
CA ASP A 205 14.87 11.21 -2.63
C ASP A 205 14.93 10.76 -4.11
N TYR A 206 14.19 9.72 -4.46
CA TYR A 206 14.10 9.15 -5.80
C TYR A 206 12.86 9.60 -6.59
N ALA A 207 12.01 10.48 -6.02
CA ALA A 207 10.73 10.90 -6.61
C ALA A 207 10.87 11.58 -7.99
N ALA A 208 12.02 12.21 -8.27
CA ALA A 208 12.29 12.80 -9.59
C ALA A 208 12.60 11.74 -10.69
N LYS A 209 12.77 10.47 -10.31
CA LYS A 209 13.24 9.38 -11.18
C LYS A 209 12.28 8.20 -11.22
N VAL A 210 11.57 7.93 -10.14
CA VAL A 210 10.65 6.79 -9.98
C VAL A 210 9.22 7.31 -10.01
N PRO A 211 8.30 6.65 -10.76
CA PRO A 211 6.90 7.08 -10.82
C PRO A 211 6.25 7.17 -9.42
N ALA A 212 5.45 8.23 -9.21
CA ALA A 212 4.83 8.50 -7.91
C ALA A 212 3.92 7.35 -7.42
N GLN A 213 3.17 6.74 -8.35
CA GLN A 213 2.32 5.59 -8.06
C GLN A 213 3.13 4.39 -7.55
N PHE A 214 4.29 4.12 -8.15
CA PHE A 214 5.18 3.06 -7.68
C PHE A 214 5.75 3.38 -6.29
N LEU A 215 6.24 4.62 -6.08
CA LEU A 215 6.80 5.03 -4.79
C LEU A 215 5.78 4.97 -3.64
N SER A 216 4.49 5.21 -3.91
CA SER A 216 3.45 5.14 -2.87
C SER A 216 3.33 3.73 -2.27
N GLN A 217 3.52 2.70 -3.09
CA GLN A 217 3.37 1.28 -2.73
C GLN A 217 4.72 0.58 -2.44
N SER A 218 5.84 1.28 -2.58
CA SER A 218 7.17 0.69 -2.43
C SER A 218 7.83 1.03 -1.10
N VAL A 219 8.83 0.25 -0.74
CA VAL A 219 9.76 0.51 0.36
C VAL A 219 11.17 0.69 -0.17
N LEU A 220 12.00 1.49 0.50
CA LEU A 220 13.43 1.52 0.28
C LEU A 220 14.03 0.28 0.95
N SER A 221 14.22 -0.79 0.17
CA SER A 221 14.50 -2.12 0.73
C SER A 221 15.97 -2.39 0.98
N ASN A 222 16.89 -1.76 0.23
CA ASN A 222 18.32 -1.97 0.40
C ASN A 222 19.15 -0.76 -0.05
N MET A 223 20.39 -0.70 0.48
CA MET A 223 21.44 0.21 0.04
C MET A 223 22.77 -0.54 0.14
N GLU A 224 23.42 -0.79 -0.98
CA GLU A 224 24.65 -1.57 -1.02
C GLU A 224 25.80 -0.78 -1.68
N TYR A 225 27.01 -1.01 -1.19
CA TYR A 225 28.21 -0.47 -1.82
C TYR A 225 28.51 -1.23 -3.11
N ALA A 226 28.62 -0.52 -4.25
CA ALA A 226 28.84 -1.08 -5.57
C ALA A 226 30.24 -0.81 -6.15
N GLY A 227 31.12 -0.17 -5.37
CA GLY A 227 32.51 0.07 -5.77
C GLY A 227 32.91 1.55 -5.81
N VAL A 228 34.18 1.78 -6.14
CA VAL A 228 34.79 3.10 -6.35
C VAL A 228 35.50 3.16 -7.69
N ASP A 229 35.35 4.25 -8.40
CA ASP A 229 36.06 4.55 -9.64
C ASP A 229 36.53 6.03 -9.66
N ALA A 230 37.09 6.50 -10.78
CA ALA A 230 37.59 7.88 -10.91
C ALA A 230 36.51 8.96 -10.68
N ARG A 231 35.22 8.63 -10.76
CA ARG A 231 34.09 9.55 -10.50
C ARG A 231 33.74 9.63 -9.03
N GLY A 232 34.03 8.59 -8.24
CA GLY A 232 33.70 8.50 -6.82
C GLY A 232 33.17 7.13 -6.39
N PHE A 233 32.46 7.11 -5.30
CA PHE A 233 31.92 5.94 -4.63
C PHE A 233 30.47 5.70 -5.07
N ARG A 234 30.16 4.46 -5.46
CA ARG A 234 28.83 4.08 -5.93
C ARG A 234 28.12 3.25 -4.87
N PHE A 235 26.91 3.68 -4.54
CA PHE A 235 25.97 2.94 -3.71
C PHE A 235 24.69 2.70 -4.50
N VAL A 236 24.17 1.49 -4.47
CA VAL A 236 22.94 1.13 -5.18
C VAL A 236 21.80 1.02 -4.19
N ALA A 237 20.84 1.91 -4.35
CA ALA A 237 19.57 1.83 -3.63
C ALA A 237 18.60 0.90 -4.38
N THR A 238 17.90 0.04 -3.66
CA THR A 238 16.85 -0.82 -4.19
C THR A 238 15.50 -0.39 -3.59
N ILE A 239 14.55 -0.08 -4.46
CA ILE A 239 13.20 0.37 -4.11
C ILE A 239 12.23 -0.65 -4.70
N CYS A 240 11.52 -1.41 -3.85
CA CYS A 240 10.66 -2.52 -4.27
C CYS A 240 9.24 -2.35 -3.75
N ILE A 241 8.27 -2.82 -4.53
CA ILE A 241 6.96 -3.17 -3.96
C ILE A 241 7.17 -4.44 -3.14
N PRO A 242 6.85 -4.42 -1.82
CA PRO A 242 6.97 -5.61 -0.98
C PRO A 242 6.20 -6.80 -1.57
N ASP A 243 6.76 -8.00 -1.44
CA ASP A 243 6.24 -9.26 -1.99
C ASP A 243 5.97 -9.25 -3.50
N GLY A 244 6.34 -8.17 -4.17
CA GLY A 244 6.30 -8.05 -5.62
C GLY A 244 7.65 -8.35 -6.28
N ALA A 245 7.63 -8.76 -7.55
CA ALA A 245 8.84 -8.96 -8.34
C ALA A 245 9.44 -7.65 -8.90
N THR A 246 8.75 -6.53 -8.71
CA THR A 246 9.11 -5.26 -9.35
C THR A 246 9.92 -4.36 -8.44
N CYS A 247 11.12 -3.99 -8.88
CA CYS A 247 12.02 -3.07 -8.17
C CYS A 247 12.62 -2.05 -9.13
N TYR A 248 12.86 -0.84 -8.61
CA TYR A 248 13.79 0.11 -9.22
C TYR A 248 15.12 0.07 -8.50
N LYS A 249 16.21 0.17 -9.26
CA LYS A 249 17.55 0.37 -8.71
C LYS A 249 18.09 1.73 -9.10
N ALA A 250 18.67 2.43 -8.13
CA ALA A 250 19.24 3.75 -8.33
C ALA A 250 20.69 3.79 -7.86
N GLU A 251 21.61 4.20 -8.76
CA GLU A 251 22.98 4.51 -8.40
C GLU A 251 23.04 5.86 -7.70
N ASN A 252 23.60 5.87 -6.50
CA ASN A 252 23.97 7.05 -5.74
C ASN A 252 25.49 7.20 -5.85
N LEU A 253 25.96 8.07 -6.75
CA LEU A 253 27.36 8.37 -6.93
C LEU A 253 27.76 9.52 -6.01
N ILE A 254 28.70 9.27 -5.11
CA ILE A 254 29.29 10.26 -4.19
C ILE A 254 30.70 10.56 -4.66
N SER A 255 30.95 11.75 -5.16
CA SER A 255 32.27 12.17 -5.62
C SER A 255 33.25 12.36 -4.46
N PHE A 256 34.56 12.47 -4.75
CA PHE A 256 35.60 12.66 -3.74
C PHE A 256 35.51 14.01 -3.00
N ASP A 257 34.76 14.98 -3.54
CA ASP A 257 34.42 16.26 -2.88
C ASP A 257 33.05 16.22 -2.18
N GLY A 258 32.43 15.03 -2.03
CA GLY A 258 31.19 14.80 -1.28
C GLY A 258 29.92 15.20 -2.02
N LYS A 259 29.94 15.43 -3.33
CA LYS A 259 28.74 15.73 -4.11
C LYS A 259 27.99 14.44 -4.48
N LEU A 260 26.67 14.44 -4.30
CA LEU A 260 25.77 13.33 -4.62
C LEU A 260 25.14 13.53 -6.01
N THR A 261 25.16 12.46 -6.81
CA THR A 261 24.39 12.34 -8.04
C THR A 261 23.58 11.07 -8.02
N ILE A 262 22.28 11.15 -8.33
CA ILE A 262 21.36 10.00 -8.36
C ILE A 262 20.94 9.72 -9.80
N LYS A 263 21.07 8.45 -10.24
CA LYS A 263 20.62 7.96 -11.55
C LYS A 263 19.91 6.62 -11.42
N LEU A 264 18.84 6.39 -12.18
CA LEU A 264 18.30 5.04 -12.31
C LEU A 264 19.28 4.14 -13.05
N ILE A 265 19.33 2.87 -12.66
CA ILE A 265 20.01 1.82 -13.40
C ILE A 265 18.98 1.23 -14.36
N GLU A 266 19.21 1.41 -15.66
CA GLU A 266 18.42 0.78 -16.71
C GLU A 266 18.98 -0.63 -16.97
N TYR A 267 18.08 -1.61 -17.16
CA TYR A 267 18.41 -2.99 -17.50
C TYR A 267 18.15 -3.26 -18.98
#